data_8db279f55157d65d2e8a1447c328af2d
#
_entry.id   8db279f55157d65d2e8a1447c328af2d
#
_cell.length_a   1.000
_cell.length_b   1.000
_cell.length_c   1.000
_cell.angle_alpha   90.00
_cell.angle_beta   90.00
_cell.angle_gamma   90.00
#
_symmetry.space_group_name_H-M   'P 1'
#
loop_
_entity.id
_entity.type
_entity.pdbx_description
1 polymer ?
#
loop_
_entity_poly.entity_id
_entity_poly.type
_entity_poly.pdbx_seq_one_letter_code
_entity_poly.pdbx_strand_id
1 'polypeptide(L)' 'MQVLKDELRHRILLESEHLFLQRGYDRTLMQMIADKVNISKSNLYHYFKNKEELFYELTDSAADGLKRMILRFRSMRFDL' A
#
# COMPACT_ATOMS: atom_id res chain seq x y z
N MET A 1 -15.06 -6.27 -17.31
CA MET A 1 -15.54 -6.40 -15.98
C MET A 1 -14.87 -5.46 -15.04
N GLN A 2 -15.62 -4.55 -14.55
CA GLN A 2 -15.12 -3.53 -13.64
C GLN A 2 -14.67 -4.11 -12.31
N VAL A 3 -15.35 -5.16 -11.91
CA VAL A 3 -15.10 -5.75 -10.61
C VAL A 3 -13.68 -6.24 -10.43
N LEU A 4 -13.15 -6.90 -11.44
CA LEU A 4 -11.80 -7.44 -11.36
C LEU A 4 -10.76 -6.34 -11.19
N LYS A 5 -10.98 -5.25 -11.89
CA LYS A 5 -10.04 -4.14 -11.83
C LYS A 5 -10.05 -3.50 -10.46
N ASP A 6 -11.23 -3.33 -9.90
CA ASP A 6 -11.36 -2.75 -8.57
C ASP A 6 -10.79 -3.67 -7.52
N GLU A 7 -10.97 -4.96 -7.68
CA GLU A 7 -10.44 -5.92 -6.73
C GLU A 7 -8.93 -5.92 -6.73
N LEU A 8 -8.33 -5.85 -7.91
CA LEU A 8 -6.89 -5.84 -7.99
C LEU A 8 -6.32 -4.58 -7.37
N ARG A 9 -6.94 -3.44 -7.66
CA ARG A 9 -6.52 -2.20 -7.08
C ARG A 9 -6.59 -2.26 -5.56
N HIS A 10 -7.66 -2.83 -5.06
CA HIS A 10 -7.85 -2.98 -3.63
C HIS A 10 -6.79 -3.89 -3.01
N ARG A 11 -6.46 -4.97 -3.71
CA ARG A 11 -5.44 -5.88 -3.23
C ARG A 11 -4.06 -5.23 -3.21
N ILE A 12 -3.79 -4.40 -4.20
CA ILE A 12 -2.53 -3.66 -4.23
C ILE A 12 -2.41 -2.78 -3.00
N LEU A 13 -3.49 -2.09 -2.68
CA LEU A 13 -3.49 -1.22 -1.52
C LEU A 13 -3.31 -1.99 -0.22
N LEU A 14 -4.01 -3.11 -0.10
CA LEU A 14 -3.91 -3.94 1.09
C LEU A 14 -2.50 -4.49 1.30
N GLU A 15 -1.91 -5.01 0.25
CA GLU A 15 -0.58 -5.60 0.37
C GLU A 15 0.48 -4.53 0.59
N SER A 16 0.29 -3.37 -0.01
CA SER A 16 1.20 -2.26 0.22
C SER A 16 1.17 -1.83 1.67
N GLU A 17 -0.02 -1.71 2.20
CA GLU A 17 -0.21 -1.35 3.59
C GLU A 17 0.50 -2.34 4.51
N HIS A 18 0.33 -3.61 4.22
CA HIS A 18 0.96 -4.68 4.99
C HIS A 18 2.48 -4.55 4.96
N LEU A 19 3.03 -4.33 3.78
CA LEU A 19 4.47 -4.22 3.63
C LEU A 19 5.01 -2.97 4.31
N PHE A 20 4.29 -1.87 4.19
CA PHE A 20 4.70 -0.64 4.85
C PHE A 20 4.76 -0.82 6.36
N LEU A 21 3.80 -1.55 6.90
CA LEU A 21 3.77 -1.81 8.33
C LEU A 21 4.85 -2.76 8.78
N GLN A 22 5.13 -3.76 7.97
CA GLN A 22 6.13 -4.77 8.32
C GLN A 22 7.55 -4.27 8.16
N ARG A 23 7.83 -3.61 7.07
CA ARG A 23 9.20 -3.25 6.70
C ARG A 23 9.49 -1.77 6.79
N GLY A 24 8.47 -0.96 6.85
CA GLY A 24 8.64 0.47 6.78
C GLY A 24 8.52 0.96 5.35
N TYR A 25 8.18 2.22 5.21
CA TYR A 25 7.96 2.81 3.90
C TYR A 25 9.23 2.76 3.03
N ASP A 26 10.35 3.17 3.61
CA ASP A 26 11.59 3.26 2.85
C ASP A 26 12.09 1.92 2.34
N ARG A 27 11.85 0.87 3.10
CA ARG A 27 12.33 -0.44 2.73
C ARG A 27 11.38 -1.22 1.84
N THR A 28 10.21 -0.68 1.60
CA THR A 28 9.24 -1.34 0.74
C THR A 28 9.46 -0.85 -0.68
N LEU A 29 9.71 -1.79 -1.58
CA LEU A 29 9.93 -1.50 -2.98
C LEU A 29 8.71 -1.87 -3.80
N MET A 30 8.50 -1.15 -4.89
CA MET A 30 7.38 -1.45 -5.78
C MET A 30 7.40 -2.89 -6.26
N GLN A 31 8.59 -3.43 -6.51
CA GLN A 31 8.71 -4.82 -6.93
C GLN A 31 8.15 -5.78 -5.89
N MET A 32 8.38 -5.48 -4.63
CA MET A 32 7.86 -6.31 -3.55
C MET A 32 6.34 -6.34 -3.55
N ILE A 33 5.75 -5.18 -3.81
CA ILE A 33 4.31 -5.07 -3.86
C ILE A 33 3.77 -5.87 -5.04
N ALA A 34 4.39 -5.72 -6.19
CA ALA A 34 3.98 -6.44 -7.38
C ALA A 34 4.05 -7.94 -7.16
N ASP A 35 5.13 -8.39 -6.53
CA ASP A 35 5.31 -9.81 -6.25
C ASP A 35 4.23 -10.34 -5.32
N LYS A 36 3.90 -9.57 -4.32
CA LYS A 36 2.88 -9.98 -3.37
C LYS A 36 1.51 -10.12 -4.02
N VAL A 37 1.21 -9.23 -4.94
CA VAL A 37 -0.07 -9.25 -5.62
C VAL A 37 -0.04 -10.18 -6.83
N ASN A 38 1.14 -10.65 -7.17
CA ASN A 38 1.33 -11.57 -8.28
C ASN A 38 1.04 -10.92 -9.62
N ILE A 39 1.54 -9.72 -9.81
CA ILE A 39 1.45 -9.03 -11.08
C ILE A 39 2.83 -8.51 -11.44
N SER A 40 2.99 -8.08 -12.68
CA SER A 40 4.26 -7.52 -13.11
C SER A 40 4.40 -6.12 -12.54
N LYS A 41 5.63 -5.70 -12.41
CA LYS A 41 5.91 -4.35 -11.95
C LYS A 41 5.31 -3.31 -12.91
N SER A 42 5.37 -3.63 -14.20
CA SER A 42 4.80 -2.78 -15.21
C SER A 42 3.30 -2.60 -15.01
N ASN A 43 2.64 -3.70 -14.69
CA ASN A 43 1.21 -3.66 -14.45
C ASN A 43 0.89 -2.84 -13.20
N LEU A 44 1.72 -2.97 -12.19
CA LEU A 44 1.54 -2.19 -10.97
C LEU A 44 1.60 -0.70 -11.26
N TYR A 45 2.54 -0.29 -12.12
CA TYR A 45 2.68 1.12 -12.47
C TYR A 45 1.51 1.66 -13.27
N HIS A 46 0.67 0.80 -13.81
CA HIS A 46 -0.56 1.24 -14.44
C HIS A 46 -1.56 1.74 -13.39
N TYR A 47 -1.46 1.24 -12.19
CA TYR A 47 -2.37 1.63 -11.13
C TYR A 47 -1.82 2.77 -10.28
N PHE A 48 -0.55 2.73 -10.01
CA PHE A 48 0.10 3.74 -9.16
C PHE A 48 1.46 4.09 -9.74
N LYS A 49 1.68 5.35 -9.96
CA LYS A 49 2.90 5.80 -10.62
C LYS A 49 4.15 5.54 -9.80
N ASN A 50 4.04 5.66 -8.51
CA ASN A 50 5.18 5.46 -7.64
C ASN A 50 4.69 5.10 -6.25
N LYS A 51 5.64 4.86 -5.38
CA LYS A 51 5.34 4.45 -4.01
C LYS A 51 4.63 5.56 -3.24
N GLU A 52 5.01 6.77 -3.51
CA GLU A 52 4.41 7.92 -2.82
C GLU A 52 2.94 8.07 -3.14
N GLU A 53 2.60 7.89 -4.41
CA GLU A 53 1.21 7.99 -4.83
C GLU A 53 0.38 6.90 -4.16
N LEU A 54 0.97 5.72 -4.08
CA LEU A 54 0.32 4.60 -3.44
C LEU A 54 0.08 4.89 -1.97
N PHE A 55 1.08 5.41 -1.31
CA PHE A 55 0.98 5.73 0.11
C PHE A 55 -0.05 6.83 0.33
N TYR A 56 -0.06 7.82 -0.53
CA TYR A 56 -1.01 8.91 -0.44
C TYR A 56 -2.44 8.38 -0.56
N GLU A 57 -2.64 7.47 -1.49
CA GLU A 57 -3.95 6.87 -1.69
C GLU A 57 -4.40 6.13 -0.43
N LEU A 58 -3.48 5.46 0.22
CA LEU A 58 -3.78 4.75 1.44
C LEU A 58 -4.22 5.70 2.56
N THR A 59 -3.56 6.83 2.67
CA THR A 59 -3.88 7.75 3.74
C THR A 59 -5.12 8.58 3.45
N ASP A 60 -5.35 8.85 2.18
CA ASP A 60 -6.44 9.72 1.79
C ASP A 60 -7.77 9.00 1.68
N SER A 61 -7.80 7.89 1.00
CA SER A 61 -9.04 7.18 0.77
C SER A 61 -9.43 6.32 1.93
N ALA A 62 -8.52 6.12 2.84
CA ALA A 62 -8.83 5.18 3.84
C ALA A 62 -9.61 5.71 4.89
N ALA A 63 -10.40 6.22 4.82
CA ALA A 63 -11.23 6.43 5.88
C ALA A 63 -10.53 6.24 7.18
N ASP A 64 -11.30 6.16 8.18
CA ASP A 64 -10.79 6.19 9.54
C ASP A 64 -9.93 4.99 9.90
N GLY A 65 -10.21 3.88 9.28
CA GLY A 65 -9.47 2.67 9.60
C GLY A 65 -8.00 2.77 9.28
N LEU A 66 -7.71 3.33 8.15
CA LEU A 66 -6.33 3.43 7.73
C LEU A 66 -5.60 4.54 8.45
N LYS A 67 -6.27 5.62 8.73
CA LYS A 67 -5.70 6.68 9.52
C LYS A 67 -5.30 6.15 10.89
N ARG A 68 -6.15 5.34 11.44
CA ARG A 68 -5.89 4.74 12.74
C ARG A 68 -4.68 3.83 12.68
N MET A 69 -4.54 3.12 11.58
CA MET A 69 -3.41 2.24 11.43
C MET A 69 -2.11 3.01 11.29
N ILE A 70 -2.13 4.09 10.57
CA ILE A 70 -0.95 4.92 10.42
C ILE A 70 -0.55 5.54 11.73
N LEU A 71 -1.52 5.97 12.50
CA LEU A 71 -1.25 6.52 13.84
C LEU A 71 -0.64 5.46 14.74
N ARG A 72 -1.15 4.25 14.65
CA ARG A 72 -0.61 3.16 15.44
C ARG A 72 0.84 2.87 15.05
N PHE A 73 1.11 2.91 13.77
CA PHE A 73 2.46 2.67 13.27
C PHE A 73 3.42 3.73 13.79
N ARG A 74 3.00 4.97 13.76
CA ARG A 74 3.82 6.07 14.29
C ARG A 74 4.01 5.93 15.78
N SER A 75 2.97 5.53 16.45
CA SER A 75 3.02 5.33 17.88
C SER A 75 4.05 4.26 18.24
N MET A 76 4.07 3.21 17.48
CA MET A 76 5.02 2.14 17.70
C MET A 76 6.46 2.61 17.53
N ARG A 77 6.67 3.52 16.61
CA ARG A 77 8.01 4.05 16.38
C ARG A 77 8.49 4.93 17.52
N PHE A 78 7.58 5.64 18.12
CA PHE A 78 7.94 6.55 19.18
C PHE A 78 7.85 5.92 20.56
N ASP A 79 7.37 4.72 20.57
CA ASP A 79 7.15 4.05 21.84
C ASP A 79 8.39 3.34 22.31
N LEU A 80 9.50 3.87 22.01
CA LEU A 80 10.76 3.25 22.42
C LEU A 80 11.32 3.90 23.70
#